data_e6c80bc622d0527261fe1c6cd0f0c6ff
#
_entry.id   e6c80bc622d0527261fe1c6cd0f0c6ff
#
_cell.length_a   1.000
_cell.length_b   1.000
_cell.length_c   1.000
_cell.angle_alpha   90.00
_cell.angle_beta   90.00
_cell.angle_gamma   90.00
#
_symmetry.space_group_name_H-M   'P 1'
#
loop_
_entity.id
_entity.type
_entity.pdbx_description
1 polymer ?
#
loop_
_entity_poly.entity_id
_entity_poly.type
_entity_poly.pdbx_seq_one_letter_code
_entity_poly.pdbx_strand_id
1 'polypeptide(L)'
;DYMVQSLELNRAYGAVTGNPRVRNRSTILGRLQVSEFSSIIGLIKRAQSLMGTIFTVSGVCCLFRKDVMEEIGGWSTNMITEDIDVSWKIQTAGYNIMYEPRALCWVLMPERLYGLYKQRLRWAQGGAETIIKYFPQVWRWKNRRLWPMYAEYFVTATWAILLVALVALALYRKITLGIGIQNMELFETNISIMFFSFFLQCLLSLYIDSRYEKGLIQYGISCIWYPYVYWLLNTVT
;
A
#
# COMPACT_ATOMS: atom_id res chain seq x y z
N ASP A 1 14.83 9.68 -17.23
CA ASP A 1 15.23 8.78 -18.32
C ASP A 1 14.68 7.35 -18.14
N TYR A 2 14.86 6.68 -16.97
CA TYR A 2 14.36 5.31 -16.76
C TYR A 2 12.85 5.16 -16.98
N MET A 3 12.04 6.09 -16.47
CA MET A 3 10.59 6.04 -16.60
C MET A 3 10.13 6.22 -18.06
N VAL A 4 10.82 7.09 -18.82
CA VAL A 4 10.55 7.28 -20.25
C VAL A 4 10.86 6.00 -21.02
N GLN A 5 12.06 5.41 -20.82
CA GLN A 5 12.41 4.13 -21.43
C GLN A 5 11.37 3.05 -21.14
N SER A 6 10.96 2.93 -19.86
CA SER A 6 9.95 1.95 -19.46
C SER A 6 8.59 2.19 -20.12
N LEU A 7 8.18 3.45 -20.27
CA LEU A 7 6.92 3.80 -20.93
C LEU A 7 6.95 3.52 -22.44
N GLU A 8 8.11 3.70 -23.07
CA GLU A 8 8.29 3.48 -24.51
C GLU A 8 8.41 2.01 -24.90
N LEU A 9 8.77 1.12 -23.95
CA LEU A 9 8.90 -0.31 -24.21
C LEU A 9 7.61 -0.94 -24.78
N ASN A 10 6.44 -0.46 -24.34
CA ASN A 10 5.17 -1.01 -24.79
C ASN A 10 4.05 0.03 -24.72
N ARG A 11 3.31 0.20 -25.81
CA ARG A 11 2.14 1.10 -25.86
C ARG A 11 0.98 0.67 -24.98
N ALA A 12 0.97 -0.56 -24.47
CA ALA A 12 -0.01 -1.01 -23.49
C ALA A 12 0.15 -0.32 -22.12
N TYR A 13 1.29 0.32 -21.85
CA TYR A 13 1.48 1.10 -20.63
C TYR A 13 0.96 2.53 -20.78
N GLY A 14 -0.05 2.88 -19.98
CA GLY A 14 -0.57 4.26 -19.89
C GLY A 14 0.19 5.12 -18.90
N ALA A 15 0.86 4.50 -17.92
CA ALA A 15 1.67 5.19 -16.93
C ALA A 15 2.83 4.33 -16.41
N VAL A 16 3.83 5.01 -15.83
CA VAL A 16 4.93 4.41 -15.08
C VAL A 16 5.00 5.10 -13.72
N THR A 17 5.06 4.32 -12.64
CA THR A 17 5.29 4.83 -11.28
C THR A 17 6.70 4.51 -10.83
N GLY A 18 7.39 5.49 -10.23
CA GLY A 18 8.71 5.31 -9.68
C GLY A 18 8.69 4.81 -8.24
N ASN A 19 9.86 4.86 -7.61
CA ASN A 19 10.15 4.33 -6.28
C ASN A 19 10.44 5.48 -5.29
N PRO A 20 9.42 6.06 -4.65
CA PRO A 20 9.63 7.07 -3.63
C PRO A 20 10.29 6.46 -2.38
N ARG A 21 11.26 7.21 -1.85
CA ARG A 21 12.08 6.82 -0.71
C ARG A 21 11.99 7.88 0.40
N VAL A 22 11.96 7.44 1.63
CA VAL A 22 11.93 8.34 2.80
C VAL A 22 13.25 9.07 2.94
N ARG A 23 13.21 10.40 2.96
CA ARG A 23 14.40 11.25 3.10
C ARG A 23 14.78 11.47 4.56
N ASN A 24 13.83 11.85 5.41
CA ASN A 24 14.04 12.15 6.83
C ASN A 24 14.01 10.87 7.66
N ARG A 25 15.14 10.53 8.29
CA ARG A 25 15.39 9.25 9.00
C ARG A 25 15.97 9.44 10.39
N SER A 26 15.95 10.67 10.91
CA SER A 26 16.47 11.01 12.24
C SER A 26 15.63 10.42 13.36
N THR A 27 14.31 10.41 13.19
CA THR A 27 13.34 9.92 14.17
C THR A 27 13.07 8.42 14.02
N ILE A 28 12.62 7.77 15.10
CA ILE A 28 12.16 6.36 15.07
C ILE A 28 11.04 6.21 14.06
N LEU A 29 10.08 7.16 14.02
CA LEU A 29 8.96 7.14 13.11
C LEU A 29 9.42 7.24 11.64
N GLY A 30 10.42 8.08 11.34
CA GLY A 30 11.03 8.14 10.02
C GLY A 30 11.67 6.81 9.60
N ARG A 31 12.38 6.14 10.51
CA ARG A 31 13.02 4.83 10.25
C ARG A 31 11.99 3.73 10.03
N LEU A 32 10.90 3.70 10.80
CA LEU A 32 9.78 2.76 10.58
C LEU A 32 9.18 2.93 9.19
N GLN A 33 8.99 4.18 8.73
CA GLN A 33 8.48 4.47 7.40
C GLN A 33 9.45 4.07 6.28
N VAL A 34 10.76 3.97 6.52
CA VAL A 34 11.71 3.39 5.55
C VAL A 34 11.36 1.92 5.27
N SER A 35 11.14 1.13 6.32
CA SER A 35 10.75 -0.28 6.19
C SER A 35 9.39 -0.42 5.50
N GLU A 36 8.44 0.42 5.86
CA GLU A 36 7.11 0.47 5.24
C GLU A 36 7.19 0.77 3.74
N PHE A 37 7.93 1.79 3.33
CA PHE A 37 8.06 2.16 1.92
C PHE A 37 8.75 1.08 1.11
N SER A 38 9.76 0.42 1.66
CA SER A 38 10.38 -0.74 0.99
C SER A 38 9.40 -1.90 0.85
N SER A 39 8.56 -2.19 1.87
CA SER A 39 7.58 -3.26 1.83
C SER A 39 6.42 -2.94 0.86
N ILE A 40 5.73 -1.83 1.07
CA ILE A 40 4.51 -1.50 0.33
C ILE A 40 4.83 -0.99 -1.08
N ILE A 41 5.78 -0.06 -1.22
CA ILE A 41 6.10 0.52 -2.52
C ILE A 41 7.13 -0.34 -3.26
N GLY A 42 8.19 -0.74 -2.57
CA GLY A 42 9.25 -1.53 -3.19
C GLY A 42 8.79 -2.95 -3.57
N LEU A 43 8.26 -3.71 -2.64
CA LEU A 43 7.94 -5.13 -2.86
C LEU A 43 6.53 -5.34 -3.41
N ILE A 44 5.49 -4.78 -2.78
CA ILE A 44 4.10 -5.02 -3.20
C ILE A 44 3.83 -4.42 -4.58
N LYS A 45 4.23 -3.17 -4.85
CA LYS A 45 4.07 -2.60 -6.20
C LYS A 45 4.83 -3.38 -7.27
N ARG A 46 6.00 -3.92 -6.92
CA ARG A 46 6.76 -4.80 -7.82
C ARG A 46 5.97 -6.04 -8.17
N ALA A 47 5.39 -6.72 -7.18
CA ALA A 47 4.54 -7.88 -7.39
C ALA A 47 3.28 -7.53 -8.21
N GLN A 48 2.61 -6.45 -7.87
CA GLN A 48 1.45 -5.94 -8.62
C GLN A 48 1.81 -5.61 -10.08
N SER A 49 2.96 -4.98 -10.33
CA SER A 49 3.44 -4.66 -11.68
C SER A 49 3.69 -5.91 -12.52
N LEU A 50 4.19 -7.01 -11.93
CA LEU A 50 4.35 -8.29 -12.61
C LEU A 50 3.00 -8.90 -13.02
N MET A 51 1.93 -8.64 -12.26
CA MET A 51 0.57 -9.04 -12.60
C MET A 51 -0.11 -8.09 -13.60
N GLY A 52 0.57 -7.02 -14.03
CA GLY A 52 0.03 -6.00 -14.92
C GLY A 52 -0.99 -5.06 -14.30
N THR A 53 -1.06 -5.02 -12.96
CA THR A 53 -1.96 -4.14 -12.20
C THR A 53 -1.22 -3.44 -11.09
N ILE A 54 -1.56 -2.19 -10.80
CA ILE A 54 -1.01 -1.42 -9.67
C ILE A 54 -2.15 -0.70 -8.96
N PHE A 55 -2.27 -0.85 -7.65
CA PHE A 55 -3.33 -0.22 -6.87
C PHE A 55 -3.28 1.31 -6.97
N THR A 56 -2.09 1.88 -6.84
CA THR A 56 -1.87 3.32 -6.96
C THR A 56 -0.49 3.64 -7.53
N VAL A 57 -0.40 4.61 -8.42
CA VAL A 57 0.87 5.27 -8.74
C VAL A 57 1.32 6.09 -7.54
N SER A 58 2.57 6.47 -7.50
CA SER A 58 3.05 7.42 -6.48
C SER A 58 2.93 8.83 -7.05
N GLY A 59 1.99 9.64 -6.53
CA GLY A 59 1.74 11.00 -7.02
C GLY A 59 2.98 11.90 -7.07
N VAL A 60 4.01 11.58 -6.27
CA VAL A 60 5.29 12.31 -6.24
C VAL A 60 6.30 11.85 -7.29
N CYS A 61 6.09 10.68 -7.91
CA CYS A 61 7.02 10.08 -8.87
C CYS A 61 6.27 9.20 -9.86
N CYS A 62 5.67 9.79 -10.87
CA CYS A 62 4.96 9.10 -11.93
C CYS A 62 5.07 9.84 -13.26
N LEU A 63 4.94 9.06 -14.33
CA LEU A 63 4.94 9.54 -15.71
C LEU A 63 3.71 8.95 -16.41
N PHE A 64 2.98 9.77 -17.15
CA PHE A 64 1.77 9.39 -17.87
C PHE A 64 1.93 9.62 -19.36
N ARG A 65 1.30 8.77 -20.19
CA ARG A 65 1.13 9.09 -21.61
C ARG A 65 0.10 10.19 -21.75
N LYS A 66 0.43 11.20 -22.53
CA LYS A 66 -0.45 12.35 -22.75
C LYS A 66 -1.75 11.92 -23.46
N ASP A 67 -1.63 11.12 -24.50
CA ASP A 67 -2.77 10.58 -25.27
C ASP A 67 -3.72 9.77 -24.38
N VAL A 68 -3.19 8.91 -23.50
CA VAL A 68 -4.01 8.15 -22.55
C VAL A 68 -4.69 9.07 -21.54
N MET A 69 -3.98 10.10 -21.04
CA MET A 69 -4.59 11.06 -20.12
C MET A 69 -5.71 11.88 -20.77
N GLU A 70 -5.56 12.24 -22.04
CA GLU A 70 -6.59 12.91 -22.82
C GLU A 70 -7.79 11.98 -23.04
N GLU A 71 -7.57 10.71 -23.41
CA GLU A 71 -8.63 9.72 -23.61
C GLU A 71 -9.47 9.48 -22.35
N ILE A 72 -8.84 9.36 -21.18
CA ILE A 72 -9.55 9.10 -19.93
C ILE A 72 -10.15 10.38 -19.30
N GLY A 73 -9.98 11.55 -19.92
CA GLY A 73 -10.50 12.83 -19.42
C GLY A 73 -9.72 13.40 -18.23
N GLY A 74 -8.42 13.11 -18.14
CA GLY A 74 -7.50 13.68 -17.14
C GLY A 74 -7.82 13.29 -15.69
N TRP A 75 -7.43 14.17 -14.78
CA TRP A 75 -7.61 14.01 -13.34
C TRP A 75 -9.04 14.25 -12.90
N SER A 76 -9.53 13.50 -11.92
CA SER A 76 -10.81 13.76 -11.29
C SER A 76 -10.66 14.82 -10.19
N THR A 77 -11.52 15.83 -10.20
CA THR A 77 -11.49 16.95 -9.23
C THR A 77 -12.23 16.67 -7.93
N ASN A 78 -12.98 15.57 -7.88
CA ASN A 78 -13.86 15.17 -6.77
C ASN A 78 -13.34 13.99 -5.96
N MET A 79 -12.04 13.68 -6.07
CA MET A 79 -11.41 12.56 -5.34
C MET A 79 -10.35 13.10 -4.38
N ILE A 80 -10.32 12.54 -3.17
CA ILE A 80 -9.36 12.94 -2.12
C ILE A 80 -7.94 12.50 -2.47
N THR A 81 -7.80 11.36 -3.16
CA THR A 81 -6.53 10.80 -3.63
C THR A 81 -6.58 10.64 -5.14
N GLU A 82 -6.12 11.68 -5.83
CA GLU A 82 -6.10 11.74 -7.29
C GLU A 82 -5.20 10.67 -7.92
N ASP A 83 -4.16 10.26 -7.21
CA ASP A 83 -3.20 9.25 -7.65
C ASP A 83 -3.79 7.83 -7.63
N ILE A 84 -4.61 7.50 -6.64
CA ILE A 84 -5.35 6.24 -6.63
C ILE A 84 -6.39 6.26 -7.76
N ASP A 85 -7.19 7.31 -7.84
CA ASP A 85 -8.25 7.42 -8.84
C ASP A 85 -7.73 7.31 -10.28
N VAL A 86 -6.71 8.08 -10.65
CA VAL A 86 -6.13 8.03 -12.00
C VAL A 86 -5.56 6.66 -12.33
N SER A 87 -4.99 5.96 -11.33
CA SER A 87 -4.49 4.60 -11.52
C SER A 87 -5.61 3.63 -11.94
N TRP A 88 -6.75 3.71 -11.28
CA TRP A 88 -7.91 2.89 -11.62
C TRP A 88 -8.55 3.32 -12.94
N LYS A 89 -8.60 4.61 -13.24
CA LYS A 89 -9.10 5.17 -14.49
C LYS A 89 -8.33 4.63 -15.69
N ILE A 90 -7.00 4.68 -15.64
CA ILE A 90 -6.09 4.15 -16.67
C ILE A 90 -6.33 2.65 -16.87
N GLN A 91 -6.40 1.90 -15.77
CA GLN A 91 -6.50 0.44 -15.84
C GLN A 91 -7.88 -0.05 -16.28
N THR A 92 -8.95 0.65 -15.91
CA THR A 92 -10.33 0.33 -16.39
C THR A 92 -10.55 0.73 -17.84
N ALA A 93 -9.78 1.69 -18.36
CA ALA A 93 -9.72 2.00 -19.80
C ALA A 93 -9.01 0.90 -20.60
N GLY A 94 -8.20 0.06 -19.97
CA GLY A 94 -7.55 -1.09 -20.61
C GLY A 94 -6.03 -1.02 -20.64
N TYR A 95 -5.44 0.07 -20.17
CA TYR A 95 -4.00 0.25 -20.11
C TYR A 95 -3.39 -0.40 -18.86
N ASN A 96 -2.09 -0.69 -18.91
CA ASN A 96 -1.30 -1.17 -17.80
C ASN A 96 -0.53 -0.02 -17.15
N ILE A 97 -0.11 -0.24 -15.91
CA ILE A 97 0.81 0.65 -15.20
C ILE A 97 2.06 -0.15 -14.86
N MET A 98 3.23 0.41 -15.11
CA MET A 98 4.51 -0.22 -14.80
C MET A 98 5.14 0.41 -13.57
N TYR A 99 5.84 -0.40 -12.78
CA TYR A 99 6.70 0.08 -11.69
C TYR A 99 8.16 0.07 -12.11
N GLU A 100 8.82 1.24 -12.02
CA GLU A 100 10.25 1.41 -12.34
C GLU A 100 11.05 1.63 -11.03
N PRO A 101 11.67 0.59 -10.49
CA PRO A 101 12.36 0.67 -9.20
C PRO A 101 13.63 1.54 -9.20
N ARG A 102 14.21 1.81 -10.38
CA ARG A 102 15.42 2.66 -10.53
C ARG A 102 15.09 4.16 -10.48
N ALA A 103 13.82 4.51 -10.70
CA ALA A 103 13.35 5.89 -10.63
C ALA A 103 13.11 6.30 -9.18
N LEU A 104 14.19 6.65 -8.48
CA LEU A 104 14.14 7.05 -7.07
C LEU A 104 13.69 8.50 -6.92
N CYS A 105 12.80 8.75 -5.96
CA CYS A 105 12.34 10.08 -5.55
C CYS A 105 12.37 10.19 -4.02
N TRP A 106 13.03 11.20 -3.49
CA TRP A 106 13.18 11.40 -2.06
C TRP A 106 12.06 12.26 -1.50
N VAL A 107 11.30 11.71 -0.54
CA VAL A 107 10.10 12.31 0.02
C VAL A 107 10.27 12.58 1.50
N LEU A 108 9.83 13.75 1.96
CA LEU A 108 9.72 14.04 3.38
C LEU A 108 8.44 13.41 3.94
N MET A 109 8.60 12.60 4.97
CA MET A 109 7.50 11.89 5.61
C MET A 109 7.16 12.52 6.98
N PRO A 110 5.93 12.34 7.48
CA PRO A 110 5.55 12.82 8.80
C PRO A 110 6.46 12.26 9.91
N GLU A 111 6.96 13.15 10.76
CA GLU A 111 7.81 12.81 11.91
C GLU A 111 7.03 12.79 13.24
N ARG A 112 5.74 13.16 13.21
CA ARG A 112 4.84 13.16 14.36
C ARG A 112 3.69 12.18 14.11
N LEU A 113 3.27 11.45 15.15
CA LEU A 113 2.18 10.46 15.05
C LEU A 113 0.88 11.06 14.50
N TYR A 114 0.52 12.26 14.94
CA TYR A 114 -0.69 12.92 14.44
C TYR A 114 -0.65 13.22 12.93
N GLY A 115 0.52 13.65 12.44
CA GLY A 115 0.72 13.86 10.98
C GLY A 115 0.63 12.55 10.19
N LEU A 116 1.22 11.48 10.73
CA LEU A 116 1.14 10.16 10.14
C LEU A 116 -0.31 9.65 10.12
N TYR A 117 -1.04 9.75 11.25
CA TYR A 117 -2.44 9.38 11.33
C TYR A 117 -3.30 10.09 10.27
N LYS A 118 -3.19 11.43 10.17
CA LYS A 118 -3.93 12.21 9.15
C LYS A 118 -3.60 11.76 7.72
N GLN A 119 -2.35 11.45 7.45
CA GLN A 119 -1.93 10.98 6.13
C GLN A 119 -2.56 9.62 5.82
N ARG A 120 -2.54 8.67 6.78
CA ARG A 120 -3.12 7.33 6.60
C ARG A 120 -4.64 7.38 6.46
N LEU A 121 -5.30 8.18 7.28
CA LEU A 121 -6.75 8.38 7.17
C LEU A 121 -7.14 8.89 5.78
N ARG A 122 -6.41 9.87 5.25
CA ARG A 122 -6.64 10.37 3.89
C ARG A 122 -6.43 9.27 2.83
N TRP A 123 -5.41 8.43 2.99
CA TRP A 123 -5.14 7.32 2.06
C TRP A 123 -6.22 6.23 2.15
N ALA A 124 -6.63 5.86 3.36
CA ALA A 124 -7.70 4.89 3.58
C ALA A 124 -9.03 5.36 2.98
N GLN A 125 -9.40 6.63 3.25
CA GLN A 125 -10.60 7.23 2.70
C GLN A 125 -10.55 7.27 1.17
N GLY A 126 -9.47 7.76 0.56
CA GLY A 126 -9.35 7.82 -0.89
C GLY A 126 -9.32 6.44 -1.55
N GLY A 127 -8.73 5.44 -0.89
CA GLY A 127 -8.80 4.04 -1.32
C GLY A 127 -10.24 3.52 -1.32
N ALA A 128 -10.99 3.75 -0.24
CA ALA A 128 -12.39 3.32 -0.12
C ALA A 128 -13.28 4.01 -1.17
N GLU A 129 -13.13 5.33 -1.36
CA GLU A 129 -13.86 6.08 -2.40
C GLU A 129 -13.59 5.52 -3.80
N THR A 130 -12.33 5.19 -4.10
CA THR A 130 -11.94 4.63 -5.39
C THR A 130 -12.55 3.23 -5.60
N ILE A 131 -12.49 2.36 -4.60
CA ILE A 131 -13.07 1.02 -4.65
C ILE A 131 -14.58 1.07 -4.92
N ILE A 132 -15.30 1.97 -4.24
CA ILE A 132 -16.74 2.18 -4.44
C ILE A 132 -17.02 2.72 -5.85
N LYS A 133 -16.27 3.73 -6.29
CA LYS A 133 -16.44 4.36 -7.61
C LYS A 133 -16.27 3.38 -8.76
N TYR A 134 -15.25 2.53 -8.70
CA TYR A 134 -14.91 1.59 -9.78
C TYR A 134 -15.55 0.22 -9.65
N PHE A 135 -16.35 -0.03 -8.61
CA PHE A 135 -17.08 -1.29 -8.43
C PHE A 135 -17.81 -1.78 -9.71
N PRO A 136 -18.65 -0.97 -10.37
CA PRO A 136 -19.38 -1.44 -11.55
C PRO A 136 -18.48 -1.75 -12.75
N GLN A 137 -17.34 -1.05 -12.87
CA GLN A 137 -16.38 -1.26 -13.96
C GLN A 137 -15.53 -2.50 -13.75
N VAL A 138 -15.12 -2.76 -12.52
CA VAL A 138 -14.23 -3.90 -12.15
C VAL A 138 -14.91 -5.23 -12.45
N TRP A 139 -16.22 -5.36 -12.18
CA TRP A 139 -16.97 -6.60 -12.40
C TRP A 139 -17.21 -6.93 -13.88
N ARG A 140 -16.94 -6.02 -14.81
CA ARG A 140 -16.97 -6.34 -16.23
C ARG A 140 -15.87 -7.34 -16.57
N TRP A 141 -16.21 -8.38 -17.33
CA TRP A 141 -15.25 -9.46 -17.69
C TRP A 141 -13.95 -8.95 -18.33
N LYS A 142 -14.02 -7.86 -19.10
CA LYS A 142 -12.83 -7.22 -19.70
C LYS A 142 -11.82 -6.75 -18.65
N ASN A 143 -12.26 -6.44 -17.42
CA ASN A 143 -11.45 -5.93 -16.33
C ASN A 143 -11.09 -7.01 -15.29
N ARG A 144 -11.30 -8.32 -15.60
CA ARG A 144 -11.02 -9.44 -14.66
C ARG A 144 -9.61 -9.45 -14.08
N ARG A 145 -8.65 -8.84 -14.77
CA ARG A 145 -7.28 -8.67 -14.28
C ARG A 145 -7.18 -7.86 -12.98
N LEU A 146 -8.17 -6.98 -12.72
CA LEU A 146 -8.25 -6.16 -11.51
C LEU A 146 -8.89 -6.90 -10.32
N TRP A 147 -9.51 -8.06 -10.54
CA TRP A 147 -10.21 -8.81 -9.49
C TRP A 147 -9.31 -9.22 -8.33
N PRO A 148 -8.09 -9.74 -8.54
CA PRO A 148 -7.22 -10.10 -7.43
C PRO A 148 -6.89 -8.90 -6.54
N MET A 149 -6.58 -7.75 -7.13
CA MET A 149 -6.28 -6.52 -6.41
C MET A 149 -7.51 -5.98 -5.66
N TYR A 150 -8.69 -6.10 -6.27
CA TYR A 150 -9.94 -5.72 -5.65
C TYR A 150 -10.29 -6.64 -4.46
N ALA A 151 -10.11 -7.96 -4.63
CA ALA A 151 -10.29 -8.94 -3.57
C ALA A 151 -9.32 -8.73 -2.41
N GLU A 152 -8.05 -8.45 -2.69
CA GLU A 152 -7.02 -8.13 -1.69
C GLU A 152 -7.48 -6.97 -0.79
N TYR A 153 -8.02 -5.90 -1.37
CA TYR A 153 -8.55 -4.76 -0.61
C TYR A 153 -9.68 -5.18 0.34
N PHE A 154 -10.65 -5.96 -0.15
CA PHE A 154 -11.75 -6.44 0.67
C PHE A 154 -11.30 -7.39 1.79
N VAL A 155 -10.39 -8.31 1.49
CA VAL A 155 -9.83 -9.22 2.50
C VAL A 155 -9.13 -8.41 3.60
N THR A 156 -8.33 -7.42 3.23
CA THR A 156 -7.61 -6.56 4.19
C THR A 156 -8.57 -5.73 5.04
N ALA A 157 -9.58 -5.10 4.41
CA ALA A 157 -10.59 -4.31 5.12
C ALA A 157 -11.44 -5.20 6.07
N THR A 158 -11.87 -6.36 5.59
CA THR A 158 -12.65 -7.33 6.40
C THR A 158 -11.83 -7.80 7.59
N TRP A 159 -10.55 -8.12 7.38
CA TRP A 159 -9.65 -8.50 8.46
C TRP A 159 -9.53 -7.41 9.54
N ALA A 160 -9.34 -6.15 9.15
CA ALA A 160 -9.26 -5.03 10.08
C ALA A 160 -10.54 -4.89 10.92
N ILE A 161 -11.72 -4.97 10.28
CA ILE A 161 -13.02 -4.91 10.97
C ILE A 161 -13.19 -6.08 11.94
N LEU A 162 -12.85 -7.31 11.51
CA LEU A 162 -12.93 -8.50 12.37
C LEU A 162 -12.00 -8.40 13.58
N LEU A 163 -10.79 -7.87 13.39
CA LEU A 163 -9.85 -7.67 14.49
C LEU A 163 -10.40 -6.70 15.53
N VAL A 164 -10.96 -5.57 15.09
CA VAL A 164 -11.61 -4.60 16.00
C VAL A 164 -12.78 -5.24 16.75
N ALA A 165 -13.65 -5.97 16.04
CA ALA A 165 -14.79 -6.63 16.63
C ALA A 165 -14.37 -7.69 17.67
N LEU A 166 -13.34 -8.48 17.38
CA LEU A 166 -12.80 -9.48 18.31
C LEU A 166 -12.20 -8.84 19.57
N VAL A 167 -11.43 -7.77 19.40
CA VAL A 167 -10.85 -7.03 20.55
C VAL A 167 -11.97 -6.40 21.39
N ALA A 168 -12.97 -5.77 20.76
CA ALA A 168 -14.12 -5.19 21.48
C ALA A 168 -14.91 -6.26 22.23
N LEU A 169 -15.16 -7.42 21.62
CA LEU A 169 -15.84 -8.56 22.26
C LEU A 169 -15.04 -9.11 23.44
N ALA A 170 -13.72 -9.24 23.30
CA ALA A 170 -12.83 -9.70 24.36
C ALA A 170 -12.86 -8.76 25.57
N LEU A 171 -12.78 -7.45 25.33
CA LEU A 171 -12.87 -6.43 26.37
C LEU A 171 -14.25 -6.44 27.04
N TYR A 172 -15.33 -6.52 26.28
CA TYR A 172 -16.69 -6.63 26.79
C TYR A 172 -16.84 -7.83 27.74
N ARG A 173 -16.41 -9.03 27.30
CA ARG A 173 -16.47 -10.25 28.12
C ARG A 173 -15.64 -10.13 29.40
N LYS A 174 -14.47 -9.53 29.32
CA LYS A 174 -13.61 -9.31 30.49
C LYS A 174 -14.28 -8.37 31.51
N ILE A 175 -14.88 -7.27 31.05
CA ILE A 175 -15.49 -6.25 31.92
C ILE A 175 -16.80 -6.72 32.50
N THR A 176 -17.67 -7.35 31.71
CA THR A 176 -19.05 -7.69 32.15
C THR A 176 -19.16 -9.06 32.80
N LEU A 177 -18.38 -10.04 32.36
CA LEU A 177 -18.50 -11.43 32.78
C LEU A 177 -17.33 -11.88 33.66
N GLY A 178 -16.32 -11.07 33.84
CA GLY A 178 -15.09 -11.46 34.56
C GLY A 178 -14.33 -12.62 33.91
N ILE A 179 -14.72 -13.00 32.68
CA ILE A 179 -14.14 -14.15 31.97
C ILE A 179 -12.85 -13.69 31.32
N GLY A 180 -11.71 -14.22 31.78
CA GLY A 180 -10.45 -14.11 31.09
C GLY A 180 -10.56 -14.71 29.68
N ILE A 181 -9.72 -14.25 28.76
CA ILE A 181 -9.67 -14.80 27.40
C ILE A 181 -9.10 -16.22 27.50
N GLN A 182 -9.98 -17.19 27.69
CA GLN A 182 -9.64 -18.62 27.66
C GLN A 182 -9.59 -19.06 26.19
N ASN A 183 -8.61 -19.90 25.85
CA ASN A 183 -8.31 -20.41 24.51
C ASN A 183 -7.60 -19.38 23.59
N MET A 184 -6.65 -18.61 24.13
CA MET A 184 -5.82 -17.70 23.34
C MET A 184 -4.79 -18.42 22.45
N GLU A 185 -4.51 -19.69 22.66
CA GLU A 185 -3.44 -20.41 21.93
C GLU A 185 -3.60 -20.31 20.41
N LEU A 186 -4.82 -20.50 19.90
CA LEU A 186 -5.10 -20.38 18.47
C LEU A 186 -4.92 -18.93 17.98
N PHE A 187 -5.30 -17.94 18.79
CA PHE A 187 -5.16 -16.52 18.46
C PHE A 187 -3.70 -16.08 18.51
N GLU A 188 -2.95 -16.50 19.54
CA GLU A 188 -1.52 -16.25 19.68
C GLU A 188 -0.72 -16.88 18.56
N THR A 189 -1.04 -18.12 18.15
CA THR A 189 -0.41 -18.80 17.03
C THR A 189 -0.63 -18.06 15.73
N ASN A 190 -1.88 -17.63 15.43
CA ASN A 190 -2.18 -16.88 14.22
C ASN A 190 -1.46 -15.53 14.19
N ILE A 191 -1.46 -14.77 15.29
CA ILE A 191 -0.74 -13.50 15.38
C ILE A 191 0.76 -13.71 15.17
N SER A 192 1.32 -14.77 15.74
CA SER A 192 2.75 -15.08 15.61
C SER A 192 3.12 -15.40 14.17
N ILE A 193 2.33 -16.21 13.47
CA ILE A 193 2.52 -16.53 12.05
C ILE A 193 2.43 -15.27 11.20
N MET A 194 1.43 -14.44 11.43
CA MET A 194 1.25 -13.19 10.69
C MET A 194 2.41 -12.21 10.96
N PHE A 195 2.82 -12.07 12.21
CA PHE A 195 3.96 -11.23 12.59
C PHE A 195 5.24 -11.70 11.89
N PHE A 196 5.53 -13.00 11.95
CA PHE A 196 6.74 -13.57 11.34
C PHE A 196 6.73 -13.40 9.83
N SER A 197 5.59 -13.66 9.18
CA SER A 197 5.43 -13.48 7.73
C SER A 197 5.65 -12.03 7.31
N PHE A 198 5.09 -11.09 8.07
CA PHE A 198 5.22 -9.66 7.79
C PHE A 198 6.65 -9.14 8.07
N PHE A 199 7.28 -9.64 9.13
CA PHE A 199 8.68 -9.36 9.44
C PHE A 199 9.61 -9.85 8.33
N LEU A 200 9.40 -11.09 7.87
CA LEU A 200 10.17 -11.65 6.76
C LEU A 200 9.96 -10.86 5.47
N GLN A 201 8.73 -10.46 5.18
CA GLN A 201 8.41 -9.59 4.04
C GLN A 201 9.18 -8.25 4.13
N CYS A 202 9.23 -7.63 5.30
CA CYS A 202 9.99 -6.39 5.52
C CYS A 202 11.49 -6.59 5.27
N LEU A 203 12.09 -7.63 5.82
CA LEU A 203 13.51 -7.93 5.62
C LEU A 203 13.83 -8.17 4.14
N LEU A 204 13.01 -8.98 3.47
CA LEU A 204 13.15 -9.25 2.05
C LEU A 204 13.04 -7.98 1.20
N SER A 205 12.11 -7.10 1.55
CA SER A 205 11.90 -5.84 0.85
C SER A 205 13.12 -4.90 0.97
N LEU A 206 13.67 -4.77 2.18
CA LEU A 206 14.89 -4.00 2.41
C LEU A 206 16.10 -4.59 1.66
N TYR A 207 16.20 -5.92 1.63
CA TYR A 207 17.26 -6.61 0.88
C TYR A 207 17.16 -6.34 -0.64
N ILE A 208 15.97 -6.48 -1.21
CA ILE A 208 15.74 -6.23 -2.63
C ILE A 208 16.02 -4.75 -2.97
N ASP A 209 15.53 -3.83 -2.16
CA ASP A 209 15.68 -2.39 -2.39
C ASP A 209 17.10 -1.89 -2.11
N SER A 210 17.90 -2.62 -1.34
CA SER A 210 19.32 -2.28 -1.12
C SER A 210 20.15 -2.26 -2.40
N ARG A 211 19.66 -2.88 -3.49
CA ARG A 211 20.25 -2.81 -4.83
C ARG A 211 20.15 -1.43 -5.46
N TYR A 212 19.14 -0.65 -5.07
CA TYR A 212 18.86 0.69 -5.60
C TYR A 212 19.32 1.78 -4.64
N GLU A 213 19.28 1.51 -3.34
CA GLU A 213 19.68 2.44 -2.29
C GLU A 213 20.59 1.75 -1.27
N LYS A 214 21.84 2.20 -1.18
CA LYS A 214 22.82 1.64 -0.23
C LYS A 214 22.43 1.93 1.22
N GLY A 215 22.73 1.00 2.11
CA GLY A 215 22.57 1.18 3.55
C GLY A 215 21.14 0.94 4.08
N LEU A 216 20.20 0.42 3.28
CA LEU A 216 18.85 0.14 3.75
C LEU A 216 18.79 -0.97 4.79
N ILE A 217 19.69 -1.96 4.74
CA ILE A 217 19.70 -3.13 5.64
C ILE A 217 19.85 -2.70 7.12
N GLN A 218 20.51 -1.57 7.39
CA GLN A 218 20.61 -1.05 8.76
C GLN A 218 19.26 -0.74 9.41
N TYR A 219 18.21 -0.53 8.62
CA TYR A 219 16.84 -0.31 9.11
C TYR A 219 16.09 -1.62 9.40
N GLY A 220 16.73 -2.79 9.23
CA GLY A 220 16.15 -4.10 9.54
C GLY A 220 15.64 -4.23 10.98
N ILE A 221 16.29 -3.59 11.94
CA ILE A 221 15.82 -3.53 13.33
C ILE A 221 14.44 -2.87 13.43
N SER A 222 14.15 -1.87 12.60
CA SER A 222 12.85 -1.22 12.56
C SER A 222 11.73 -2.14 12.08
N CYS A 223 12.07 -3.22 11.36
CA CYS A 223 11.09 -4.22 10.90
C CYS A 223 10.44 -4.98 12.07
N ILE A 224 11.08 -5.06 13.24
CA ILE A 224 10.52 -5.73 14.42
C ILE A 224 9.28 -4.99 14.92
N TRP A 225 9.32 -3.66 14.93
CA TRP A 225 8.22 -2.83 15.44
C TRP A 225 7.20 -2.46 14.37
N TYR A 226 7.59 -2.53 13.10
CA TYR A 226 6.77 -2.09 11.98
C TYR A 226 5.41 -2.81 11.89
N PRO A 227 5.29 -4.15 12.02
CA PRO A 227 4.00 -4.83 11.97
C PRO A 227 3.00 -4.31 13.00
N TYR A 228 3.44 -4.10 14.23
CA TYR A 228 2.58 -3.61 15.32
C TYR A 228 2.08 -2.18 15.04
N VAL A 229 2.99 -1.29 14.63
CA VAL A 229 2.64 0.10 14.32
C VAL A 229 1.71 0.16 13.12
N TYR A 230 1.98 -0.63 12.09
CA TYR A 230 1.17 -0.69 10.88
C TYR A 230 -0.25 -1.21 11.16
N TRP A 231 -0.37 -2.31 11.90
CA TRP A 231 -1.68 -2.87 12.24
C TRP A 231 -2.49 -1.92 13.12
N LEU A 232 -1.84 -1.31 14.11
CA LEU A 232 -2.52 -0.33 14.96
C LEU A 232 -3.03 0.87 14.17
N LEU A 233 -2.22 1.40 13.26
CA LEU A 233 -2.62 2.52 12.41
C LEU A 233 -3.77 2.12 11.47
N ASN A 234 -3.66 1.00 10.76
CA ASN A 234 -4.71 0.54 9.86
C ASN A 234 -6.03 0.20 10.57
N THR A 235 -5.97 -0.14 11.86
CA THR A 235 -7.16 -0.44 12.66
C THR A 235 -7.91 0.84 13.05
N VAL A 236 -7.22 1.99 13.17
CA VAL A 236 -7.81 3.28 13.59
C VAL A 236 -7.99 4.28 12.44
N THR A 237 -7.60 3.92 11.22
CA THR A 237 -7.80 4.73 9.99
C THR A 237 -8.78 4.07 9.05
#